data_854a39667da213f0f769ef2616a7abfa
#
_entry.id   854a39667da213f0f769ef2616a7abfa
#
_cell.length_a   1.000
_cell.length_b   1.000
_cell.length_c   1.000
_cell.angle_alpha   90.00
_cell.angle_beta   90.00
_cell.angle_gamma   90.00
#
_symmetry.space_group_name_H-M   'P 1'
#
loop_
_entity.id
_entity.type
_entity.pdbx_description
1 polymer ?
#
loop_
_entity_poly.entity_id
_entity_poly.type
_entity_poly.pdbx_seq_one_letter_code
_entity_poly.pdbx_strand_id
1 'polypeptide(L)'
;MHKPVVTFGEIMLRLAPPGFERFLQSPQFLATFGGGEANVAVAVAGYGLPSRFLTVLPPNNPISDAFIGELRRFGVDPGLIVRGKGRFGIYFVENGANQRPSKVVYDREGSSIALAKSGDIDFAKAFDGVGWFHITGITPAISEDASTLALDSVRIAREMGLKISIDLNFRKNLWQWGKTAQQVMPALLKHAHVCIANEEDY
;
A
#
# COMPACT_ATOMS: atom_id res chain seq x y z
N MET A 1 24.61 0.42 -12.48
CA MET A 1 23.47 -0.28 -11.86
C MET A 1 22.35 0.73 -11.63
N HIS A 2 21.10 0.33 -11.88
CA HIS A 2 19.96 1.19 -11.55
C HIS A 2 19.78 1.28 -10.04
N LYS A 3 19.47 2.48 -9.54
CA LYS A 3 19.14 2.67 -8.13
C LYS A 3 17.76 2.04 -7.85
N PRO A 4 17.53 1.46 -6.66
CA PRO A 4 16.25 0.86 -6.31
C PRO A 4 15.06 1.83 -6.37
N VAL A 5 13.89 1.27 -6.63
CA VAL A 5 12.59 1.91 -6.39
C VAL A 5 12.05 1.40 -5.05
N VAL A 6 11.65 2.30 -4.17
CA VAL A 6 10.94 1.98 -2.92
C VAL A 6 9.48 2.36 -3.08
N THR A 7 8.59 1.45 -2.73
CA THR A 7 7.15 1.75 -2.61
C THR A 7 6.70 1.60 -1.16
N PHE A 8 5.80 2.47 -0.69
CA PHE A 8 5.34 2.50 0.70
C PHE A 8 3.82 2.51 0.77
N GLY A 9 3.24 1.53 1.44
CA GLY A 9 1.80 1.45 1.62
C GLY A 9 1.32 0.22 2.36
N GLU A 10 0.01 0.00 2.36
CA GLU A 10 -0.62 -1.14 2.98
C GLU A 10 -0.66 -2.35 2.05
N ILE A 11 -0.52 -3.50 2.67
CA ILE A 11 -0.83 -4.80 2.07
C ILE A 11 -1.92 -5.49 2.89
N MET A 12 -2.85 -6.13 2.20
CA MET A 12 -3.95 -6.86 2.83
C MET A 12 -4.04 -8.28 2.28
N LEU A 13 -4.55 -9.18 3.12
CA LEU A 13 -5.01 -10.49 2.68
C LEU A 13 -6.31 -10.31 1.88
N ARG A 14 -6.29 -10.72 0.63
CA ARG A 14 -7.45 -10.73 -0.25
C ARG A 14 -8.12 -12.10 -0.22
N LEU A 15 -9.41 -12.12 0.11
CA LEU A 15 -10.24 -13.31 0.12
C LEU A 15 -11.33 -13.18 -0.94
N ALA A 16 -11.34 -14.08 -1.92
CA ALA A 16 -12.32 -14.08 -3.01
C ALA A 16 -13.02 -15.42 -3.12
N PRO A 17 -14.37 -15.49 -3.28
CA PRO A 17 -15.03 -16.73 -3.68
C PRO A 17 -14.46 -17.22 -5.02
N PRO A 18 -14.54 -18.53 -5.31
CA PRO A 18 -14.11 -19.07 -6.59
C PRO A 18 -14.89 -18.47 -7.77
N GLY A 19 -14.16 -18.18 -8.87
CA GLY A 19 -14.76 -17.71 -10.12
C GLY A 19 -15.60 -16.44 -9.93
N PHE A 20 -16.90 -16.53 -10.22
CA PHE A 20 -17.87 -15.43 -10.14
C PHE A 20 -18.96 -15.69 -9.09
N GLU A 21 -18.72 -16.57 -8.13
CA GLU A 21 -19.64 -16.85 -7.05
C GLU A 21 -19.80 -15.62 -6.15
N ARG A 22 -20.96 -15.54 -5.48
CA ARG A 22 -21.21 -14.51 -4.47
C ARG A 22 -20.63 -14.95 -3.13
N PHE A 23 -20.48 -13.99 -2.22
CA PHE A 23 -20.06 -14.28 -0.85
C PHE A 23 -20.95 -15.34 -0.23
N LEU A 24 -20.31 -16.36 0.38
CA LEU A 24 -20.96 -17.49 1.04
C LEU A 24 -21.85 -18.36 0.15
N GLN A 25 -21.82 -18.19 -1.15
CA GLN A 25 -22.39 -19.14 -2.10
C GLN A 25 -21.54 -20.43 -2.14
N SER A 26 -20.23 -20.28 -1.98
CA SER A 26 -19.29 -21.37 -1.73
C SER A 26 -18.73 -21.26 -0.30
N PRO A 27 -18.43 -22.36 0.39
CA PRO A 27 -17.74 -22.33 1.69
C PRO A 27 -16.24 -22.04 1.57
N GLN A 28 -15.73 -21.80 0.37
CA GLN A 28 -14.31 -21.62 0.08
C GLN A 28 -13.98 -20.17 -0.28
N PHE A 29 -12.77 -19.75 0.09
CA PHE A 29 -12.17 -18.52 -0.38
C PHE A 29 -10.76 -18.79 -0.94
N LEU A 30 -10.46 -18.20 -2.07
CA LEU A 30 -9.11 -18.09 -2.61
C LEU A 30 -8.41 -16.97 -1.86
N ALA A 31 -7.31 -17.30 -1.18
CA ALA A 31 -6.50 -16.36 -0.44
C ALA A 31 -5.31 -15.87 -1.31
N THR A 32 -5.21 -14.57 -1.47
CA THR A 32 -4.10 -13.90 -2.16
C THR A 32 -3.74 -12.62 -1.42
N PHE A 33 -2.73 -11.89 -1.88
CA PHE A 33 -2.39 -10.58 -1.33
C PHE A 33 -2.75 -9.47 -2.32
N GLY A 34 -3.09 -8.29 -1.80
CA GLY A 34 -3.39 -7.12 -2.62
C GLY A 34 -3.08 -5.81 -1.90
N GLY A 35 -2.41 -4.92 -2.60
CA GLY A 35 -2.07 -3.57 -2.15
C GLY A 35 -1.51 -2.78 -3.33
N GLY A 36 -1.92 -1.53 -3.49
CA GLY A 36 -1.54 -0.70 -4.63
C GLY A 36 -0.03 -0.63 -4.79
N GLU A 37 0.65 -0.21 -3.75
CA GLU A 37 2.09 0.00 -3.75
C GLU A 37 2.88 -1.32 -3.81
N ALA A 38 2.36 -2.41 -3.23
CA ALA A 38 2.96 -3.74 -3.35
C ALA A 38 2.86 -4.26 -4.79
N ASN A 39 1.73 -4.01 -5.47
CA ASN A 39 1.55 -4.35 -6.88
C ASN A 39 2.56 -3.58 -7.76
N VAL A 40 2.78 -2.29 -7.47
CA VAL A 40 3.81 -1.48 -8.16
C VAL A 40 5.21 -2.05 -7.91
N ALA A 41 5.53 -2.44 -6.67
CA ALA A 41 6.82 -3.06 -6.36
C ALA A 41 7.06 -4.33 -7.18
N VAL A 42 6.04 -5.21 -7.27
CA VAL A 42 6.10 -6.43 -8.07
C VAL A 42 6.24 -6.13 -9.57
N ALA A 43 5.50 -5.16 -10.09
CA ALA A 43 5.60 -4.76 -11.49
C ALA A 43 7.01 -4.22 -11.81
N VAL A 44 7.57 -3.37 -10.97
CA VAL A 44 8.93 -2.83 -11.11
C VAL A 44 9.97 -3.95 -11.14
N ALA A 45 9.87 -4.92 -10.23
CA ALA A 45 10.73 -6.09 -10.21
C ALA A 45 10.58 -6.93 -11.48
N GLY A 46 9.35 -7.11 -11.97
CA GLY A 46 9.04 -7.82 -13.23
C GLY A 46 9.68 -7.17 -14.47
N TYR A 47 9.90 -5.85 -14.45
CA TYR A 47 10.66 -5.14 -15.48
C TYR A 47 12.18 -5.21 -15.27
N GLY A 48 12.69 -5.99 -14.31
CA GLY A 48 14.11 -6.17 -14.06
C GLY A 48 14.78 -5.04 -13.30
N LEU A 49 14.02 -4.14 -12.67
CA LEU A 49 14.54 -3.06 -11.85
C LEU A 49 14.59 -3.48 -10.37
N PRO A 50 15.62 -3.05 -9.61
CA PRO A 50 15.66 -3.28 -8.17
C PRO A 50 14.44 -2.65 -7.50
N SER A 51 13.67 -3.44 -6.74
CA SER A 51 12.43 -3.03 -6.10
C SER A 51 12.42 -3.42 -4.63
N ARG A 52 11.95 -2.51 -3.78
CA ARG A 52 11.79 -2.72 -2.34
C ARG A 52 10.40 -2.30 -1.91
N PHE A 53 9.79 -3.07 -1.02
CA PHE A 53 8.49 -2.71 -0.44
C PHE A 53 8.63 -2.38 1.04
N LEU A 54 8.14 -1.20 1.42
CA LEU A 54 8.12 -0.68 2.78
C LEU A 54 6.69 -0.71 3.32
N THR A 55 6.50 -1.28 4.48
CA THR A 55 5.22 -1.33 5.18
C THR A 55 5.43 -1.68 6.66
N VAL A 56 4.35 -1.65 7.43
CA VAL A 56 4.34 -2.13 8.82
C VAL A 56 3.42 -3.35 8.92
N LEU A 57 3.93 -4.45 9.45
CA LEU A 57 3.20 -5.72 9.59
C LEU A 57 3.21 -6.20 11.05
N PRO A 58 2.20 -6.96 11.49
CA PRO A 58 2.19 -7.53 12.84
C PRO A 58 3.36 -8.52 13.02
N PRO A 59 3.98 -8.57 14.22
CA PRO A 59 4.98 -9.56 14.56
C PRO A 59 4.34 -10.94 14.78
N ASN A 60 5.14 -12.00 14.64
CA ASN A 60 4.74 -13.39 14.92
C ASN A 60 3.43 -13.79 14.21
N ASN A 61 3.26 -13.37 12.97
CA ASN A 61 2.04 -13.58 12.18
C ASN A 61 2.36 -14.38 10.92
N PRO A 62 1.86 -15.64 10.78
CA PRO A 62 2.15 -16.49 9.63
C PRO A 62 1.68 -15.89 8.28
N ILE A 63 0.62 -15.06 8.28
CA ILE A 63 0.15 -14.38 7.05
C ILE A 63 1.18 -13.34 6.61
N SER A 64 1.76 -12.59 7.58
CA SER A 64 2.85 -11.65 7.29
C SER A 64 4.08 -12.35 6.71
N ASP A 65 4.42 -13.52 7.24
CA ASP A 65 5.58 -14.29 6.79
C ASP A 65 5.34 -14.91 5.40
N ALA A 66 4.11 -15.37 5.13
CA ALA A 66 3.69 -15.81 3.81
C ALA A 66 3.79 -14.68 2.77
N PHE A 67 3.35 -13.47 3.13
CA PHE A 67 3.48 -12.30 2.25
C PHE A 67 4.95 -11.95 1.96
N ILE A 68 5.82 -12.00 2.95
CA ILE A 68 7.26 -11.79 2.75
C ILE A 68 7.85 -12.82 1.80
N GLY A 69 7.42 -14.08 1.91
CA GLY A 69 7.78 -15.14 0.97
C GLY A 69 7.31 -14.84 -0.46
N GLU A 70 6.10 -14.31 -0.61
CA GLU A 70 5.51 -13.91 -1.88
C GLU A 70 6.30 -12.76 -2.53
N LEU A 71 6.68 -11.72 -1.78
CA LEU A 71 7.52 -10.63 -2.29
C LEU A 71 8.86 -11.17 -2.84
N ARG A 72 9.52 -12.07 -2.10
CA ARG A 72 10.78 -12.69 -2.54
C ARG A 72 10.59 -13.50 -3.81
N ARG A 73 9.48 -14.23 -3.93
CA ARG A 73 9.13 -14.99 -5.13
C ARG A 73 9.03 -14.11 -6.38
N PHE A 74 8.56 -12.87 -6.22
CA PHE A 74 8.48 -11.88 -7.30
C PHE A 74 9.73 -11.00 -7.44
N GLY A 75 10.81 -11.29 -6.70
CA GLY A 75 12.06 -10.51 -6.80
C GLY A 75 12.02 -9.15 -6.10
N VAL A 76 11.04 -8.90 -5.23
CA VAL A 76 10.97 -7.69 -4.42
C VAL A 76 11.71 -7.91 -3.10
N ASP A 77 12.59 -6.97 -2.75
CA ASP A 77 13.31 -6.99 -1.46
C ASP A 77 12.37 -6.55 -0.32
N PRO A 78 12.07 -7.43 0.66
CA PRO A 78 11.23 -7.12 1.81
C PRO A 78 12.02 -6.58 3.01
N GLY A 79 13.31 -6.27 2.86
CA GLY A 79 14.20 -5.89 3.96
C GLY A 79 13.81 -4.59 4.68
N LEU A 80 12.90 -3.81 4.11
CA LEU A 80 12.38 -2.57 4.71
C LEU A 80 11.10 -2.77 5.53
N ILE A 81 10.56 -4.00 5.60
CA ILE A 81 9.32 -4.24 6.36
C ILE A 81 9.57 -4.12 7.85
N VAL A 82 8.83 -3.22 8.48
CA VAL A 82 8.85 -3.01 9.93
C VAL A 82 7.82 -3.90 10.61
N ARG A 83 8.13 -4.39 11.81
CA ARG A 83 7.18 -5.12 12.64
C ARG A 83 6.60 -4.18 13.69
N GLY A 84 5.27 -4.01 13.68
CA GLY A 84 4.54 -3.07 14.55
C GLY A 84 3.30 -3.69 15.17
N LYS A 85 2.67 -2.96 16.08
CA LYS A 85 1.41 -3.37 16.73
C LYS A 85 0.28 -3.46 15.69
N GLY A 86 -0.78 -4.17 16.03
CA GLY A 86 -1.97 -4.28 15.20
C GLY A 86 -2.11 -5.65 14.53
N ARG A 87 -2.89 -5.68 13.46
CA ARG A 87 -3.24 -6.90 12.72
C ARG A 87 -2.88 -6.76 11.24
N PHE A 88 -2.89 -7.88 10.53
CA PHE A 88 -2.86 -7.87 9.08
C PHE A 88 -4.25 -7.46 8.57
N GLY A 89 -4.33 -6.45 7.68
CA GLY A 89 -5.58 -6.03 7.09
C GLY A 89 -6.14 -7.10 6.15
N ILE A 90 -7.47 -7.20 6.06
CA ILE A 90 -8.16 -8.16 5.20
C ILE A 90 -9.15 -7.40 4.31
N TYR A 91 -9.36 -7.86 3.10
CA TYR A 91 -10.52 -7.49 2.33
C TYR A 91 -11.10 -8.67 1.59
N PHE A 92 -12.42 -8.63 1.42
CA PHE A 92 -13.16 -9.60 0.65
C PHE A 92 -13.53 -8.98 -0.70
N VAL A 93 -13.38 -9.73 -1.77
CA VAL A 93 -13.79 -9.29 -3.10
C VAL A 93 -14.65 -10.33 -3.78
N GLU A 94 -15.84 -9.91 -4.16
CA GLU A 94 -16.75 -10.68 -5.04
C GLU A 94 -16.55 -10.17 -6.46
N ASN A 95 -16.10 -11.03 -7.35
CA ASN A 95 -15.88 -10.65 -8.74
C ASN A 95 -17.21 -10.34 -9.43
N GLY A 96 -17.21 -9.27 -10.21
CA GLY A 96 -18.34 -8.94 -11.06
C GLY A 96 -18.55 -9.98 -12.15
N ALA A 97 -19.81 -10.09 -12.62
CA ALA A 97 -20.17 -10.97 -13.73
C ALA A 97 -21.22 -10.28 -14.61
N ASN A 98 -20.92 -10.10 -15.89
CA ASN A 98 -21.77 -9.37 -16.82
C ASN A 98 -22.13 -7.96 -16.29
N GLN A 99 -23.42 -7.67 -16.05
CA GLN A 99 -23.90 -6.38 -15.53
C GLN A 99 -23.79 -6.27 -13.99
N ARG A 100 -23.42 -7.33 -13.30
CA ARG A 100 -23.22 -7.30 -11.85
C ARG A 100 -21.85 -6.72 -11.53
N PRO A 101 -21.75 -5.57 -10.84
CA PRO A 101 -20.47 -5.00 -10.45
C PRO A 101 -19.76 -5.88 -9.42
N SER A 102 -18.45 -5.75 -9.32
CA SER A 102 -17.67 -6.31 -8.22
C SER A 102 -18.06 -5.66 -6.90
N LYS A 103 -17.97 -6.42 -5.81
CA LYS A 103 -18.16 -5.92 -4.45
C LYS A 103 -16.88 -6.10 -3.65
N VAL A 104 -16.52 -5.07 -2.89
CA VAL A 104 -15.39 -5.12 -1.99
C VAL A 104 -15.85 -4.79 -0.58
N VAL A 105 -15.44 -5.61 0.39
CA VAL A 105 -15.69 -5.40 1.82
C VAL A 105 -14.34 -5.34 2.51
N TYR A 106 -14.03 -4.20 3.14
CA TYR A 106 -12.79 -4.00 3.87
C TYR A 106 -12.95 -4.34 5.34
N ASP A 107 -12.00 -5.11 5.87
CA ASP A 107 -11.78 -5.37 7.30
C ASP A 107 -10.33 -5.03 7.63
N ARG A 108 -10.03 -3.74 7.74
CA ARG A 108 -8.67 -3.20 7.86
C ARG A 108 -8.46 -2.30 9.08
N GLU A 109 -9.51 -2.05 9.86
CA GLU A 109 -9.39 -1.28 11.09
C GLU A 109 -8.38 -1.90 12.04
N GLY A 110 -7.51 -1.07 12.64
CA GLY A 110 -6.43 -1.54 13.50
C GLY A 110 -5.34 -2.33 12.79
N SER A 111 -5.23 -2.22 11.46
CA SER A 111 -4.08 -2.78 10.74
C SER A 111 -2.78 -2.13 11.21
N SER A 112 -1.67 -2.87 11.11
CA SER A 112 -0.38 -2.40 11.67
C SER A 112 0.07 -1.08 11.06
N ILE A 113 -0.19 -0.85 9.78
CA ILE A 113 0.14 0.44 9.15
C ILE A 113 -0.81 1.56 9.58
N ALA A 114 -2.09 1.24 9.88
CA ALA A 114 -3.05 2.22 10.38
C ALA A 114 -2.71 2.71 11.80
N LEU A 115 -2.00 1.90 12.58
CA LEU A 115 -1.58 2.20 13.94
C LEU A 115 -0.14 2.69 14.04
N ALA A 116 0.63 2.63 12.96
CA ALA A 116 2.03 3.06 12.93
C ALA A 116 2.13 4.58 13.01
N LYS A 117 3.07 5.08 13.82
CA LYS A 117 3.25 6.49 14.12
C LYS A 117 4.51 7.06 13.50
N SER A 118 4.57 8.38 13.42
CA SER A 118 5.82 9.08 13.09
C SER A 118 6.94 8.60 14.03
N GLY A 119 8.08 8.20 13.44
CA GLY A 119 9.21 7.62 14.15
C GLY A 119 9.25 6.09 14.21
N ASP A 120 8.15 5.38 13.93
CA ASP A 120 8.18 3.91 13.84
C ASP A 120 8.91 3.41 12.57
N ILE A 121 9.02 4.26 11.57
CA ILE A 121 9.74 4.00 10.31
C ILE A 121 10.91 5.00 10.18
N ASP A 122 12.12 4.49 10.08
CA ASP A 122 13.29 5.28 9.71
C ASP A 122 13.37 5.47 8.19
N PHE A 123 12.66 6.47 7.68
CA PHE A 123 12.64 6.78 6.25
C PHE A 123 14.01 7.18 5.71
N ALA A 124 14.84 7.85 6.50
CA ALA A 124 16.19 8.23 6.06
C ALA A 124 17.03 6.98 5.75
N LYS A 125 16.99 5.99 6.63
CA LYS A 125 17.63 4.69 6.41
C LYS A 125 16.98 3.92 5.25
N ALA A 126 15.65 3.92 5.16
CA ALA A 126 14.93 3.20 4.11
C ALA A 126 15.23 3.75 2.70
N PHE A 127 15.53 5.04 2.59
CA PHE A 127 15.80 5.72 1.33
C PHE A 127 17.28 5.83 0.97
N ASP A 128 18.17 5.30 1.81
CA ASP A 128 19.61 5.30 1.50
C ASP A 128 19.89 4.50 0.21
N GLY A 129 20.61 5.14 -0.72
CA GLY A 129 20.94 4.58 -2.02
C GLY A 129 19.77 4.42 -3.00
N VAL A 130 18.55 4.89 -2.64
CA VAL A 130 17.32 4.81 -3.46
C VAL A 130 17.30 5.90 -4.52
N GLY A 131 16.72 5.61 -5.69
CA GLY A 131 16.56 6.58 -6.78
C GLY A 131 15.14 7.09 -6.93
N TRP A 132 14.14 6.26 -6.59
CA TRP A 132 12.74 6.58 -6.80
C TRP A 132 11.89 6.11 -5.62
N PHE A 133 10.95 6.95 -5.20
CA PHE A 133 9.94 6.65 -4.20
C PHE A 133 8.54 6.72 -4.80
N HIS A 134 7.69 5.74 -4.48
CA HIS A 134 6.30 5.69 -4.92
C HIS A 134 5.34 5.45 -3.75
N ILE A 135 4.25 6.20 -3.74
CA ILE A 135 3.17 6.09 -2.75
C ILE A 135 1.83 6.39 -3.45
N THR A 136 0.73 5.90 -2.87
CA THR A 136 -0.63 6.25 -3.34
C THR A 136 -1.41 7.06 -2.32
N GLY A 137 -2.50 7.67 -2.76
CA GLY A 137 -3.46 8.36 -1.90
C GLY A 137 -4.26 7.44 -0.96
N ILE A 138 -4.07 6.11 -1.08
CA ILE A 138 -4.67 5.16 -0.14
C ILE A 138 -3.99 5.26 1.23
N THR A 139 -2.67 5.31 1.28
CA THR A 139 -1.93 5.34 2.55
C THR A 139 -2.37 6.49 3.46
N PRO A 140 -2.45 7.77 3.02
CA PRO A 140 -2.93 8.85 3.87
C PRO A 140 -4.43 8.79 4.18
N ALA A 141 -5.20 8.00 3.44
CA ALA A 141 -6.64 7.84 3.67
C ALA A 141 -6.99 6.87 4.79
N ILE A 142 -6.03 6.03 5.24
CA ILE A 142 -6.28 4.93 6.18
C ILE A 142 -6.56 5.45 7.61
N SER A 143 -5.74 6.38 8.09
CA SER A 143 -5.81 6.95 9.44
C SER A 143 -5.04 8.27 9.51
N GLU A 144 -5.22 9.03 10.59
CA GLU A 144 -4.45 10.26 10.84
C GLU A 144 -2.95 9.96 10.99
N ASP A 145 -2.59 8.90 11.70
CA ASP A 145 -1.20 8.48 11.87
C ASP A 145 -0.58 8.06 10.52
N ALA A 146 -1.30 7.28 9.72
CA ALA A 146 -0.83 6.89 8.38
C ALA A 146 -0.71 8.09 7.42
N SER A 147 -1.59 9.10 7.56
CA SER A 147 -1.48 10.36 6.82
C SER A 147 -0.20 11.13 7.19
N THR A 148 0.13 11.16 8.49
CA THR A 148 1.36 11.78 8.98
C THR A 148 2.60 11.05 8.42
N LEU A 149 2.61 9.71 8.48
CA LEU A 149 3.68 8.90 7.89
C LEU A 149 3.83 9.13 6.38
N ALA A 150 2.71 9.22 5.66
CA ALA A 150 2.74 9.52 4.23
C ALA A 150 3.39 10.88 3.94
N LEU A 151 3.05 11.91 4.70
CA LEU A 151 3.64 13.23 4.56
C LEU A 151 5.14 13.25 4.93
N ASP A 152 5.52 12.59 6.03
CA ASP A 152 6.93 12.47 6.42
C ASP A 152 7.73 11.74 5.34
N SER A 153 7.19 10.67 4.76
CA SER A 153 7.88 9.91 3.72
C SER A 153 8.18 10.74 2.47
N VAL A 154 7.21 11.51 1.96
CA VAL A 154 7.43 12.34 0.76
C VAL A 154 8.37 13.52 1.06
N ARG A 155 8.30 14.11 2.25
CA ARG A 155 9.18 15.18 2.70
C ARG A 155 10.64 14.70 2.75
N ILE A 156 10.88 13.59 3.46
CA ILE A 156 12.24 13.04 3.60
C ILE A 156 12.78 12.56 2.25
N ALA A 157 11.96 11.89 1.43
CA ALA A 157 12.35 11.50 0.09
C ALA A 157 12.77 12.71 -0.77
N ARG A 158 12.04 13.83 -0.64
CA ARG A 158 12.37 15.08 -1.35
C ARG A 158 13.68 15.69 -0.87
N GLU A 159 13.88 15.76 0.45
CA GLU A 159 15.12 16.26 1.07
C GLU A 159 16.34 15.43 0.66
N MET A 160 16.19 14.12 0.51
CA MET A 160 17.23 13.21 0.04
C MET A 160 17.41 13.19 -1.48
N GLY A 161 16.63 13.97 -2.24
CA GLY A 161 16.77 14.12 -3.69
C GLY A 161 16.20 12.96 -4.51
N LEU A 162 15.33 12.13 -3.95
CA LEU A 162 14.66 11.06 -4.68
C LEU A 162 13.67 11.62 -5.70
N LYS A 163 13.46 10.90 -6.80
CA LYS A 163 12.28 11.11 -7.64
C LYS A 163 11.06 10.53 -6.94
N ILE A 164 9.94 11.25 -6.99
CA ILE A 164 8.71 10.88 -6.26
C ILE A 164 7.56 10.78 -7.25
N SER A 165 6.88 9.64 -7.27
CA SER A 165 5.59 9.47 -7.93
C SER A 165 4.48 9.22 -6.92
N ILE A 166 3.34 9.85 -7.16
CA ILE A 166 2.13 9.71 -6.34
C ILE A 166 0.98 9.34 -7.26
N ASP A 167 0.31 8.23 -6.98
CA ASP A 167 -0.96 7.87 -7.59
C ASP A 167 -2.08 8.34 -6.67
N LEU A 168 -2.99 9.18 -7.17
CA LEU A 168 -4.09 9.72 -6.37
C LEU A 168 -4.99 8.60 -5.84
N ASN A 169 -5.30 7.63 -6.67
CA ASN A 169 -5.99 6.39 -6.31
C ASN A 169 -7.15 6.62 -5.33
N PHE A 170 -7.98 7.61 -5.62
CA PHE A 170 -9.04 8.07 -4.73
C PHE A 170 -10.03 6.95 -4.43
N ARG A 171 -10.37 6.80 -3.16
CA ARG A 171 -11.37 5.85 -2.67
C ARG A 171 -12.31 6.57 -1.71
N LYS A 172 -13.47 6.94 -2.20
CA LYS A 172 -14.50 7.72 -1.46
C LYS A 172 -14.75 7.21 -0.03
N ASN A 173 -14.72 5.89 0.16
CA ASN A 173 -15.08 5.27 1.44
C ASN A 173 -13.90 5.10 2.41
N LEU A 174 -12.67 5.54 2.09
CA LEU A 174 -11.52 5.41 2.99
C LEU A 174 -11.31 6.60 3.92
N TRP A 175 -11.66 7.80 3.49
CA TRP A 175 -11.44 9.04 4.24
C TRP A 175 -12.44 9.17 5.39
N GLN A 176 -12.27 8.38 6.47
CA GLN A 176 -13.22 8.31 7.60
C GLN A 176 -12.66 8.86 8.93
N TRP A 177 -11.42 9.35 8.95
CA TRP A 177 -10.72 9.79 10.15
C TRP A 177 -10.77 11.32 10.40
N GLY A 178 -11.72 12.03 9.77
CA GLY A 178 -12.01 13.44 10.06
C GLY A 178 -11.45 14.43 9.05
N LYS A 179 -10.64 14.01 8.06
CA LYS A 179 -10.21 14.86 6.94
C LYS A 179 -10.59 14.25 5.59
N THR A 180 -10.68 15.10 4.58
CA THR A 180 -10.95 14.70 3.19
C THR A 180 -9.67 14.63 2.36
N ALA A 181 -9.73 13.98 1.21
CA ALA A 181 -8.61 13.95 0.26
C ALA A 181 -8.19 15.37 -0.16
N GLN A 182 -9.15 16.27 -0.41
CA GLN A 182 -8.88 17.65 -0.79
C GLN A 182 -8.11 18.44 0.28
N GLN A 183 -8.25 18.06 1.53
CA GLN A 183 -7.52 18.71 2.64
C GLN A 183 -6.09 18.18 2.81
N VAL A 184 -5.84 16.93 2.44
CA VAL A 184 -4.58 16.24 2.71
C VAL A 184 -3.69 16.13 1.48
N MET A 185 -4.25 15.69 0.34
CA MET A 185 -3.45 15.38 -0.86
C MET A 185 -2.62 16.56 -1.40
N PRO A 186 -3.07 17.84 -1.36
CA PRO A 186 -2.24 18.95 -1.82
C PRO A 186 -0.89 19.05 -1.10
N ALA A 187 -0.83 18.67 0.18
CA ALA A 187 0.42 18.69 0.94
C ALA A 187 1.42 17.62 0.45
N LEU A 188 0.94 16.44 0.08
CA LEU A 188 1.76 15.38 -0.50
C LEU A 188 2.21 15.74 -1.93
N LEU A 189 1.28 16.24 -2.75
CA LEU A 189 1.50 16.52 -4.17
C LEU A 189 2.56 17.63 -4.41
N LYS A 190 2.77 18.54 -3.47
CA LYS A 190 3.86 19.52 -3.51
C LYS A 190 5.26 18.89 -3.64
N HIS A 191 5.41 17.64 -3.21
CA HIS A 191 6.65 16.90 -3.26
C HIS A 191 6.78 16.02 -4.50
N ALA A 192 5.67 15.77 -5.24
CA ALA A 192 5.64 14.89 -6.39
C ALA A 192 6.43 15.44 -7.59
N HIS A 193 7.07 14.53 -8.31
CA HIS A 193 7.62 14.79 -9.64
C HIS A 193 6.71 14.23 -10.73
N VAL A 194 5.96 13.16 -10.41
CA VAL A 194 4.99 12.53 -11.28
C VAL A 194 3.72 12.31 -10.47
N CYS A 195 2.59 12.74 -11.00
CA CYS A 195 1.26 12.43 -10.48
C CYS A 195 0.55 11.51 -11.46
N ILE A 196 -0.02 10.43 -10.95
CA ILE A 196 -0.84 9.47 -11.68
C ILE A 196 -2.28 9.65 -11.18
N ALA A 197 -3.22 9.78 -12.09
CA ALA A 197 -4.63 9.98 -11.77
C ALA A 197 -5.52 9.53 -12.93
N ASN A 198 -6.75 9.18 -12.62
CA ASN A 198 -7.81 8.96 -13.60
C ASN A 198 -8.95 9.97 -13.38
N GLU A 199 -10.02 9.89 -14.18
CA GLU A 199 -11.13 10.83 -14.17
C GLU A 199 -11.93 10.80 -12.85
N GLU A 200 -11.88 9.72 -12.09
CA GLU A 200 -12.59 9.56 -10.81
C GLU A 200 -11.80 10.15 -9.62
N ASP A 201 -10.54 10.50 -9.84
CA ASP A 201 -9.63 11.00 -8.80
C ASP A 201 -9.74 12.53 -8.58
N TYR A 202 -10.55 13.25 -9.38
CA TYR A 202 -10.74 14.72 -9.36
C TYR A 202 -11.99 15.16 -8.60
#